data_9107a6464a069235f8c91253a3d5f203
#
_entry.id   9107a6464a069235f8c91253a3d5f203
#
_cell.length_a   1.000
_cell.length_b   1.000
_cell.length_c   1.000
_cell.angle_alpha   90.00
_cell.angle_beta   90.00
_cell.angle_gamma   90.00
#
_symmetry.space_group_name_H-M   'P 1'
#
loop_
_entity.id
_entity.type
_entity.pdbx_description
1 polymer ?
#
loop_
_entity_poly.entity_id
_entity_poly.type
_entity_poly.pdbx_seq_one_letter_code
_entity_poly.pdbx_strand_id
1 'polypeptide(L)'
;QKIKTYSRGMTMKLAIGAALAHKPELLILDEATSGLDPVMREEMLEVFLEFIEDENHSILLSSHITSDLEKIADYITFLHEGKVLLTVEKDEILYHYGILRCRDREFEALDKEDWIAWRKSGYQIDVLVPDREKAARKYKGAVIDHASVDEVMLLMIKGERR
;
A
#
# COMPACT_ATOMS: atom_id res chain seq x y z
N GLN A 1 -16.41 33.28 -4.58
CA GLN A 1 -16.39 32.83 -3.19
C GLN A 1 -15.01 33.09 -2.59
N LYS A 2 -14.93 33.46 -1.32
CA LYS A 2 -13.61 33.69 -0.69
C LYS A 2 -12.98 32.35 -0.34
N ILE A 3 -11.66 32.15 -0.57
CA ILE A 3 -10.94 30.89 -0.26
C ILE A 3 -11.16 30.44 1.20
N LYS A 4 -11.29 31.38 2.14
CA LYS A 4 -11.60 31.10 3.57
C LYS A 4 -12.91 30.34 3.81
N THR A 5 -13.81 30.28 2.82
CA THR A 5 -15.11 29.59 2.92
C THR A 5 -15.14 28.26 2.13
N TYR A 6 -14.00 27.81 1.63
CA TYR A 6 -13.89 26.56 0.90
C TYR A 6 -13.99 25.37 1.85
N SER A 7 -14.65 24.29 1.39
CA SER A 7 -14.56 22.99 2.03
C SER A 7 -13.14 22.43 1.89
N ARG A 8 -12.80 21.41 2.66
CA ARG A 8 -11.51 20.73 2.54
C ARG A 8 -11.26 20.23 1.11
N GLY A 9 -12.28 19.60 0.48
CA GLY A 9 -12.19 19.14 -0.89
C GLY A 9 -11.98 20.28 -1.91
N MET A 10 -12.71 21.40 -1.76
CA MET A 10 -12.52 22.57 -2.62
C MET A 10 -11.11 23.15 -2.47
N THR A 11 -10.60 23.19 -1.26
CA THR A 11 -9.21 23.67 -1.00
C THR A 11 -8.20 22.74 -1.65
N MET A 12 -8.40 21.42 -1.56
CA MET A 12 -7.51 20.44 -2.18
C MET A 12 -7.56 20.54 -3.71
N LYS A 13 -8.74 20.62 -4.32
CA LYS A 13 -8.88 20.84 -5.77
C LYS A 13 -8.14 22.10 -6.24
N LEU A 14 -8.28 23.18 -5.48
CA LEU A 14 -7.56 24.42 -5.80
C LEU A 14 -6.04 24.25 -5.70
N ALA A 15 -5.56 23.57 -4.65
CA ALA A 15 -4.13 23.35 -4.45
C ALA A 15 -3.53 22.48 -5.58
N ILE A 16 -4.21 21.40 -5.95
CA ILE A 16 -3.79 20.53 -7.05
C ILE A 16 -3.86 21.27 -8.38
N GLY A 17 -4.94 21.99 -8.66
CA GLY A 17 -5.05 22.81 -9.86
C GLY A 17 -3.95 23.87 -9.97
N ALA A 18 -3.56 24.50 -8.85
CA ALA A 18 -2.44 25.44 -8.82
C ALA A 18 -1.10 24.73 -9.07
N ALA A 19 -0.88 23.53 -8.52
CA ALA A 19 0.32 22.75 -8.78
C ALA A 19 0.43 22.33 -10.25
N LEU A 20 -0.65 21.85 -10.82
CA LEU A 20 -0.71 21.42 -12.23
C LEU A 20 -0.55 22.60 -13.23
N ALA A 21 -0.95 23.83 -12.84
CA ALA A 21 -0.85 25.00 -13.70
C ALA A 21 0.57 25.34 -14.15
N HIS A 22 1.58 24.86 -13.42
CA HIS A 22 3.00 25.02 -13.75
C HIS A 22 3.55 23.95 -14.70
N LYS A 23 2.71 23.00 -15.14
CA LYS A 23 3.11 21.85 -15.97
C LYS A 23 4.32 21.11 -15.39
N PRO A 24 4.23 20.62 -14.15
CA PRO A 24 5.34 19.91 -13.52
C PRO A 24 5.52 18.54 -14.16
N GLU A 25 6.75 18.02 -14.16
CA GLU A 25 7.05 16.61 -14.47
C GLU A 25 6.89 15.72 -13.23
N LEU A 26 7.03 16.29 -12.03
CA LEU A 26 6.90 15.58 -10.76
C LEU A 26 5.92 16.31 -9.82
N LEU A 27 4.91 15.61 -9.36
CA LEU A 27 4.05 16.03 -8.25
C LEU A 27 4.49 15.34 -6.95
N ILE A 28 4.64 16.14 -5.89
CA ILE A 28 4.88 15.63 -4.53
C ILE A 28 3.65 15.95 -3.69
N LEU A 29 2.96 14.92 -3.24
CA LEU A 29 1.66 15.02 -2.58
C LEU A 29 1.72 14.35 -1.20
N ASP A 30 1.40 15.13 -0.17
CA ASP A 30 1.36 14.63 1.21
C ASP A 30 -0.10 14.51 1.66
N GLU A 31 -0.55 13.27 1.89
CA GLU A 31 -1.91 12.94 2.36
C GLU A 31 -3.04 13.61 1.53
N ALA A 32 -2.86 13.70 0.21
CA ALA A 32 -3.71 14.52 -0.66
C ALA A 32 -5.19 14.08 -0.71
N THR A 33 -5.49 12.83 -0.41
CA THR A 33 -6.86 12.27 -0.40
C THR A 33 -7.44 12.15 1.01
N SER A 34 -6.63 12.38 2.04
CA SER A 34 -7.03 12.21 3.44
C SER A 34 -8.16 13.19 3.83
N GLY A 35 -9.22 12.63 4.44
CA GLY A 35 -10.37 13.41 4.93
C GLY A 35 -11.26 14.02 3.84
N LEU A 36 -11.13 13.55 2.61
CA LEU A 36 -12.10 13.79 1.55
C LEU A 36 -13.26 12.79 1.67
N ASP A 37 -14.44 13.20 1.25
CA ASP A 37 -15.54 12.25 1.05
C ASP A 37 -15.23 11.29 -0.12
N PRO A 38 -15.90 10.13 -0.20
CA PRO A 38 -15.56 9.10 -1.20
C PRO A 38 -15.64 9.60 -2.65
N VAL A 39 -16.60 10.49 -2.98
CA VAL A 39 -16.75 10.99 -4.37
C VAL A 39 -15.60 11.92 -4.72
N MET A 40 -15.30 12.87 -3.84
CA MET A 40 -14.17 13.79 -4.02
C MET A 40 -12.83 13.09 -4.09
N ARG A 41 -12.68 11.99 -3.32
CA ARG A 41 -11.48 11.16 -3.35
C ARG A 41 -11.31 10.48 -4.70
N GLU A 42 -12.37 9.87 -5.21
CA GLU A 42 -12.35 9.23 -6.54
C GLU A 42 -11.98 10.23 -7.64
N GLU A 43 -12.64 11.41 -7.67
CA GLU A 43 -12.31 12.46 -8.63
C GLU A 43 -10.84 12.91 -8.55
N MET A 44 -10.24 12.91 -7.35
CA MET A 44 -8.82 13.25 -7.20
C MET A 44 -7.90 12.16 -7.72
N LEU A 45 -8.25 10.89 -7.48
CA LEU A 45 -7.48 9.76 -8.01
C LEU A 45 -7.53 9.71 -9.54
N GLU A 46 -8.69 10.04 -10.15
CA GLU A 46 -8.83 10.17 -11.60
C GLU A 46 -7.88 11.26 -12.15
N VAL A 47 -7.81 12.43 -11.52
CA VAL A 47 -6.87 13.50 -11.91
C VAL A 47 -5.41 13.03 -11.82
N PHE A 48 -5.07 12.24 -10.80
CA PHE A 48 -3.71 11.71 -10.67
C PHE A 48 -3.40 10.67 -11.75
N LEU A 49 -4.35 9.80 -12.08
CA LEU A 49 -4.21 8.83 -13.18
C LEU A 49 -4.04 9.54 -14.52
N GLU A 50 -4.87 10.54 -14.84
CA GLU A 50 -4.73 11.34 -16.05
C GLU A 50 -3.34 12.03 -16.12
N PHE A 51 -2.82 12.52 -14.99
CA PHE A 51 -1.52 13.16 -14.94
C PHE A 51 -0.37 12.20 -15.30
N ILE A 52 -0.42 10.97 -14.83
CA ILE A 52 0.63 9.95 -15.10
C ILE A 52 0.45 9.20 -16.41
N GLU A 53 -0.58 9.48 -17.21
CA GLU A 53 -0.69 8.97 -18.59
C GLU A 53 0.46 9.43 -19.48
N ASP A 54 1.05 10.61 -19.20
CA ASP A 54 2.28 11.07 -19.87
C ASP A 54 3.49 10.39 -19.18
N GLU A 55 4.25 9.59 -19.93
CA GLU A 55 5.42 8.85 -19.44
C GLU A 55 6.51 9.74 -18.81
N ASN A 56 6.49 11.05 -19.10
CA ASN A 56 7.41 12.03 -18.49
C ASN A 56 6.95 12.53 -17.12
N HIS A 57 5.73 12.21 -16.72
CA HIS A 57 5.16 12.64 -15.46
C HIS A 57 5.29 11.55 -14.38
N SER A 58 5.47 12.00 -13.15
CA SER A 58 5.56 11.12 -11.98
C SER A 58 4.88 11.73 -10.77
N ILE A 59 4.38 10.88 -9.88
CA ILE A 59 3.81 11.30 -8.59
C ILE A 59 4.55 10.60 -7.46
N LEU A 60 4.99 11.37 -6.47
CA LEU A 60 5.38 10.87 -5.17
C LEU A 60 4.26 11.20 -4.17
N LEU A 61 3.50 10.19 -3.78
CA LEU A 61 2.35 10.33 -2.89
C LEU A 61 2.61 9.68 -1.54
N SER A 62 2.42 10.42 -0.44
CA SER A 62 2.23 9.80 0.87
C SER A 62 0.74 9.56 1.14
N SER A 63 0.38 8.41 1.67
CA SER A 63 -0.98 8.10 2.10
C SER A 63 -0.98 6.99 3.16
N HIS A 64 -1.93 7.06 4.09
CA HIS A 64 -2.27 5.95 4.98
C HIS A 64 -3.51 5.17 4.48
N ILE A 65 -4.08 5.56 3.34
CA ILE A 65 -5.24 4.93 2.71
C ILE A 65 -4.73 3.94 1.65
N THR A 66 -4.57 2.70 2.04
CA THR A 66 -3.99 1.64 1.20
C THR A 66 -4.77 1.40 -0.08
N SER A 67 -6.11 1.52 -0.03
CA SER A 67 -6.96 1.38 -1.22
C SER A 67 -6.70 2.43 -2.31
N ASP A 68 -6.22 3.61 -1.96
CA ASP A 68 -5.83 4.63 -2.95
C ASP A 68 -4.52 4.21 -3.62
N LEU A 69 -3.57 3.69 -2.83
CA LEU A 69 -2.30 3.19 -3.35
C LEU A 69 -2.50 1.98 -4.27
N GLU A 70 -3.41 1.08 -3.94
CA GLU A 70 -3.76 -0.06 -4.80
C GLU A 70 -4.30 0.38 -6.17
N LYS A 71 -4.95 1.54 -6.24
CA LYS A 71 -5.49 2.09 -7.49
C LYS A 71 -4.43 2.75 -8.37
N ILE A 72 -3.56 3.58 -7.79
CA ILE A 72 -2.72 4.50 -8.57
C ILE A 72 -1.22 4.25 -8.50
N ALA A 73 -0.72 3.48 -7.51
CA ALA A 73 0.71 3.29 -7.35
C ALA A 73 1.26 2.18 -8.26
N ASP A 74 2.46 2.39 -8.80
CA ASP A 74 3.26 1.32 -9.40
C ASP A 74 4.16 0.69 -8.33
N TYR A 75 4.76 1.51 -7.48
CA TYR A 75 5.63 1.10 -6.37
C TYR A 75 5.07 1.56 -5.04
N ILE A 76 5.21 0.73 -4.02
CA ILE A 76 4.83 1.04 -2.64
C ILE A 76 6.06 0.93 -1.75
N THR A 77 6.31 1.99 -0.96
CA THR A 77 7.37 2.03 0.05
C THR A 77 6.75 2.18 1.42
N PHE A 78 6.97 1.20 2.29
CA PHE A 78 6.53 1.24 3.68
C PHE A 78 7.57 1.92 4.54
N LEU A 79 7.17 3.01 5.21
CA LEU A 79 7.98 3.79 6.13
C LEU A 79 7.47 3.65 7.56
N HIS A 80 8.35 3.38 8.50
CA HIS A 80 8.01 3.35 9.92
C HIS A 80 9.21 3.82 10.76
N GLU A 81 8.96 4.71 11.72
CA GLU A 81 9.99 5.27 12.62
C GLU A 81 11.24 5.77 11.88
N GLY A 82 11.03 6.44 10.75
CA GLY A 82 12.11 7.01 9.93
C GLY A 82 12.94 5.98 9.13
N LYS A 83 12.48 4.74 9.05
CA LYS A 83 13.15 3.67 8.30
C LYS A 83 12.27 3.16 7.17
N VAL A 84 12.90 2.86 6.03
CA VAL A 84 12.27 2.09 4.96
C VAL A 84 12.22 0.63 5.40
N LEU A 85 11.02 0.05 5.46
CA LEU A 85 10.82 -1.35 5.84
C LEU A 85 10.82 -2.27 4.63
N LEU A 86 10.18 -1.83 3.55
CA LEU A 86 10.03 -2.56 2.30
C LEU A 86 9.75 -1.56 1.18
N THR A 87 10.34 -1.77 0.01
CA THR A 87 9.94 -1.14 -1.25
C THR A 87 9.68 -2.25 -2.26
N VAL A 88 8.51 -2.23 -2.90
CA VAL A 88 8.06 -3.32 -3.77
C VAL A 88 7.09 -2.79 -4.83
N GLU A 89 7.04 -3.42 -5.99
CA GLU A 89 5.98 -3.17 -6.97
C GLU A 89 4.62 -3.57 -6.39
N LYS A 90 3.63 -2.75 -6.62
CA LYS A 90 2.26 -3.02 -6.14
C LYS A 90 1.75 -4.39 -6.62
N ASP A 91 2.01 -4.71 -7.87
CA ASP A 91 1.54 -5.94 -8.49
C ASP A 91 2.21 -7.19 -7.89
N GLU A 92 3.45 -7.08 -7.41
CA GLU A 92 4.09 -8.15 -6.61
C GLU A 92 3.26 -8.46 -5.35
N ILE A 93 2.80 -7.42 -4.64
CA ILE A 93 1.94 -7.62 -3.47
C ILE A 93 0.64 -8.32 -3.87
N LEU A 94 -0.05 -7.79 -4.88
CA LEU A 94 -1.41 -8.22 -5.22
C LEU A 94 -1.45 -9.63 -5.85
N TYR A 95 -0.43 -10.01 -6.59
CA TYR A 95 -0.44 -11.26 -7.36
C TYR A 95 0.45 -12.35 -6.77
N HIS A 96 1.57 -11.99 -6.14
CA HIS A 96 2.56 -12.97 -5.68
C HIS A 96 2.62 -13.14 -4.17
N TYR A 97 2.40 -12.07 -3.40
CA TYR A 97 2.45 -12.19 -1.95
C TYR A 97 1.24 -12.95 -1.40
N GLY A 98 1.45 -13.64 -0.29
CA GLY A 98 0.41 -14.36 0.41
C GLY A 98 0.49 -14.21 1.92
N ILE A 99 -0.66 -14.41 2.56
CA ILE A 99 -0.77 -14.54 4.02
C ILE A 99 -0.99 -16.01 4.34
N LEU A 100 0.05 -16.67 4.84
CA LEU A 100 -0.04 -18.04 5.35
C LEU A 100 -0.54 -17.99 6.78
N ARG A 101 -1.66 -18.66 7.04
CA ARG A 101 -2.27 -18.75 8.37
C ARG A 101 -2.00 -20.11 8.98
N CYS A 102 -1.33 -20.13 10.13
CA CYS A 102 -0.91 -21.36 10.77
C CYS A 102 -0.98 -21.26 12.31
N ARG A 103 -0.72 -22.38 12.98
CA ARG A 103 -0.53 -22.47 14.44
C ARG A 103 0.94 -22.57 14.79
N ASP A 104 1.28 -22.44 16.08
CA ASP A 104 2.66 -22.43 16.58
C ASP A 104 3.52 -23.60 16.01
N ARG A 105 3.00 -24.83 16.04
CA ARG A 105 3.74 -26.02 15.52
C ARG A 105 3.99 -25.97 14.01
N GLU A 106 3.04 -25.42 13.27
CA GLU A 106 3.17 -25.30 11.81
C GLU A 106 4.16 -24.20 11.47
N PHE A 107 4.14 -23.08 12.24
CA PHE A 107 5.07 -21.99 12.10
C PHE A 107 6.52 -22.41 12.35
N GLU A 108 6.76 -23.24 13.40
CA GLU A 108 8.10 -23.78 13.70
C GLU A 108 8.67 -24.64 12.56
N ALA A 109 7.81 -25.20 11.71
CA ALA A 109 8.20 -26.00 10.56
C ALA A 109 8.44 -25.17 9.28
N LEU A 110 8.21 -23.84 9.30
CA LEU A 110 8.45 -22.98 8.16
C LEU A 110 9.94 -22.65 8.04
N ASP A 111 10.47 -22.74 6.83
CA ASP A 111 11.82 -22.28 6.56
C ASP A 111 11.88 -20.75 6.62
N LYS A 112 12.88 -20.21 7.31
CA LYS A 112 13.06 -18.77 7.50
C LYS A 112 13.19 -18.00 6.19
N GLU A 113 13.65 -18.64 5.13
CA GLU A 113 13.83 -18.03 3.82
C GLU A 113 12.52 -17.82 3.04
N ASP A 114 11.45 -18.50 3.44
CA ASP A 114 10.17 -18.46 2.73
C ASP A 114 9.21 -17.39 3.23
N TRP A 115 9.57 -16.61 4.24
CA TRP A 115 8.73 -15.56 4.77
C TRP A 115 9.49 -14.25 5.05
N ILE A 116 8.76 -13.13 5.11
CA ILE A 116 9.28 -11.78 5.31
C ILE A 116 9.03 -11.29 6.74
N ALA A 117 7.80 -11.45 7.19
CA ALA A 117 7.33 -11.02 8.50
C ALA A 117 6.23 -11.95 9.01
N TRP A 118 6.04 -11.97 10.32
CA TRP A 118 4.95 -12.72 10.93
C TRP A 118 4.40 -12.01 12.15
N ARG A 119 3.15 -12.33 12.50
CA ARG A 119 2.50 -11.78 13.68
C ARG A 119 1.56 -12.80 14.29
N LYS A 120 1.62 -12.95 15.62
CA LYS A 120 0.66 -13.76 16.36
C LYS A 120 -0.59 -12.94 16.67
N SER A 121 -1.75 -13.47 16.29
CA SER A 121 -3.07 -12.90 16.56
C SER A 121 -3.94 -13.94 17.28
N GLY A 122 -3.97 -13.89 18.59
CA GLY A 122 -4.64 -14.92 19.41
C GLY A 122 -3.97 -16.30 19.28
N TYR A 123 -4.70 -17.27 18.75
CA TYR A 123 -4.21 -18.64 18.52
C TYR A 123 -3.67 -18.89 17.11
N GLN A 124 -3.69 -17.88 16.25
CA GLN A 124 -3.26 -17.93 14.86
C GLN A 124 -2.01 -17.10 14.67
N ILE A 125 -1.15 -17.55 13.77
CA ILE A 125 0.00 -16.79 13.29
C ILE A 125 -0.26 -16.47 11.82
N ASP A 126 -0.21 -15.19 11.49
CA ASP A 126 -0.25 -14.69 10.13
C ASP A 126 1.19 -14.44 9.67
N VAL A 127 1.57 -15.07 8.57
CA VAL A 127 2.93 -15.07 8.02
C VAL A 127 2.90 -14.51 6.61
N LEU A 128 3.65 -13.44 6.38
CA LEU A 128 3.81 -12.84 5.06
C LEU A 128 4.82 -13.64 4.25
N VAL A 129 4.38 -14.26 3.17
CA VAL A 129 5.22 -14.99 2.23
C VAL A 129 5.33 -14.23 0.91
N PRO A 130 6.54 -14.08 0.32
CA PRO A 130 6.73 -13.31 -0.90
C PRO A 130 6.28 -14.06 -2.17
N ASP A 131 6.09 -15.37 -2.09
CA ASP A 131 5.64 -16.21 -3.20
C ASP A 131 4.60 -17.21 -2.69
N ARG A 132 3.33 -16.83 -2.86
CA ARG A 132 2.16 -17.60 -2.44
C ARG A 132 2.10 -18.97 -3.11
N GLU A 133 2.44 -19.05 -4.39
CA GLU A 133 2.37 -20.31 -5.13
C GLU A 133 3.48 -21.29 -4.70
N LYS A 134 4.70 -20.79 -4.50
CA LYS A 134 5.81 -21.58 -3.98
C LYS A 134 5.48 -22.09 -2.58
N ALA A 135 4.96 -21.22 -1.72
CA ALA A 135 4.55 -21.60 -0.37
C ALA A 135 3.45 -22.65 -0.38
N ALA A 136 2.42 -22.51 -1.24
CA ALA A 136 1.34 -23.49 -1.36
C ALA A 136 1.81 -24.87 -1.84
N ARG A 137 2.80 -24.89 -2.75
CA ARG A 137 3.41 -26.15 -3.20
C ARG A 137 4.24 -26.83 -2.11
N LYS A 138 4.94 -26.03 -1.29
CA LYS A 138 5.86 -26.54 -0.26
C LYS A 138 5.10 -26.94 1.01
N TYR A 139 4.19 -26.12 1.49
CA TYR A 139 3.46 -26.32 2.74
C TYR A 139 2.05 -26.83 2.46
N LYS A 140 1.98 -28.09 2.02
CA LYS A 140 0.71 -28.74 1.65
C LYS A 140 -0.28 -28.76 2.81
N GLY A 141 -1.49 -28.24 2.56
CA GLY A 141 -2.54 -28.14 3.56
C GLY A 141 -2.56 -26.83 4.37
N ALA A 142 -1.56 -25.95 4.22
CA ALA A 142 -1.62 -24.61 4.77
C ALA A 142 -2.64 -23.75 4.03
N VAL A 143 -3.37 -22.92 4.78
CA VAL A 143 -4.26 -21.89 4.20
C VAL A 143 -3.40 -20.68 3.86
N ILE A 144 -3.35 -20.32 2.58
CA ILE A 144 -2.58 -19.17 2.09
C ILE A 144 -3.49 -18.33 1.21
N ASP A 145 -3.87 -17.18 1.72
CA ASP A 145 -4.68 -16.21 0.99
C ASP A 145 -3.79 -15.20 0.24
N HIS A 146 -4.36 -14.47 -0.72
CA HIS A 146 -3.69 -13.31 -1.30
C HIS A 146 -3.46 -12.25 -0.23
N ALA A 147 -2.33 -11.57 -0.30
CA ALA A 147 -2.05 -10.43 0.57
C ALA A 147 -2.65 -9.15 -0.02
N SER A 148 -3.28 -8.33 0.80
CA SER A 148 -3.61 -6.94 0.49
C SER A 148 -2.47 -6.02 0.93
N VAL A 149 -2.42 -4.81 0.37
CA VAL A 149 -1.46 -3.78 0.81
C VAL A 149 -1.61 -3.47 2.30
N ASP A 150 -2.84 -3.48 2.80
CA ASP A 150 -3.16 -3.25 4.22
C ASP A 150 -2.58 -4.33 5.14
N GLU A 151 -2.73 -5.61 4.76
CA GLU A 151 -2.17 -6.74 5.52
C GLU A 151 -0.63 -6.72 5.50
N VAL A 152 -0.02 -6.42 4.35
CA VAL A 152 1.44 -6.26 4.25
C VAL A 152 1.91 -5.13 5.17
N MET A 153 1.27 -3.96 5.10
CA MET A 153 1.58 -2.82 5.95
C MET A 153 1.49 -3.19 7.44
N LEU A 154 0.41 -3.87 7.83
CA LEU A 154 0.20 -4.29 9.21
C LEU A 154 1.28 -5.25 9.71
N LEU A 155 1.64 -6.25 8.91
CA LEU A 155 2.68 -7.22 9.25
C LEU A 155 4.07 -6.58 9.27
N MET A 156 4.37 -5.67 8.34
CA MET A 156 5.65 -4.95 8.31
C MET A 156 5.84 -4.01 9.49
N ILE A 157 4.75 -3.38 9.99
CA ILE A 157 4.82 -2.40 11.09
C ILE A 157 4.71 -3.08 12.46
N LYS A 158 3.79 -4.03 12.63
CA LYS A 158 3.45 -4.62 13.93
C LYS A 158 3.93 -6.06 14.11
N GLY A 159 4.45 -6.67 13.04
CA GLY A 159 4.99 -8.03 13.08
C GLY A 159 6.47 -8.08 13.43
N GLU A 160 6.94 -9.29 13.72
CA GLU A 160 8.35 -9.62 13.77
C GLU A 160 8.86 -9.86 12.35
N ARG A 161 9.98 -9.24 11.99
CA ARG A 161 10.60 -9.34 10.67
C ARG A 161 11.84 -10.22 10.74
N ARG A 162 12.10 -10.87 9.62
CA ARG A 162 13.34 -11.65 9.44
C ARG A 162 14.58 -10.77 9.48
#